data_ff9372f31e634070a93143cf221075ce
#
_entry.id   ff9372f31e634070a93143cf221075ce
#
_cell.length_a   1.000
_cell.length_b   1.000
_cell.length_c   1.000
_cell.angle_alpha   90.00
_cell.angle_beta   90.00
_cell.angle_gamma   90.00
#
_symmetry.space_group_name_H-M   'P 1'
#
loop_
_entity.id
_entity.type
_entity.pdbx_description
1 polymer ?
#
loop_
_entity_poly.entity_id
_entity_poly.type
_entity_poly.pdbx_seq_one_letter_code
_entity_poly.pdbx_strand_id
1 'polypeptide(L)'
;GKMQNLENIISAFCSLPNEYQEKAQFNIIGDGSNLESLKLLANNNSNIVFHGKKPRSDMAGYYKASDFLIVSLIDKSIFSVTVPAKTQTYIVAKKPILAIINGDTADIVKDNNLGLCVDPSNIDAITKIFQRCIDMSQTEIQNFTNENDRLLATIFNKEKTIDKLLKLVTSKD
;
A
#
# COMPACT_ATOMS: atom_id res chain seq x y z
N GLY A 1 5.58 11.54 3.36
CA GLY A 1 6.39 12.09 4.47
C GLY A 1 7.30 11.03 5.04
N LYS A 2 8.22 11.40 5.93
CA LYS A 2 9.23 10.50 6.54
C LYS A 2 8.67 9.18 7.08
N MET A 3 7.41 9.20 7.52
CA MET A 3 6.75 8.03 8.10
C MET A 3 6.34 6.96 7.07
N GLN A 4 6.36 7.28 5.79
CA GLN A 4 5.89 6.36 4.74
C GLN A 4 6.99 5.47 4.15
N ASN A 5 8.18 5.47 4.73
CA ASN A 5 9.30 4.58 4.33
C ASN A 5 9.67 4.63 2.83
N LEU A 6 9.47 5.78 2.17
CA LEU A 6 9.70 5.90 0.73
C LEU A 6 11.18 5.74 0.35
N GLU A 7 12.09 6.05 1.26
CA GLU A 7 13.54 5.88 1.06
C GLU A 7 13.89 4.41 0.79
N ASN A 8 13.42 3.48 1.64
CA ASN A 8 13.69 2.05 1.46
C ASN A 8 12.99 1.50 0.20
N ILE A 9 11.79 1.99 -0.08
CA ILE A 9 11.01 1.56 -1.24
C ILE A 9 11.69 1.98 -2.55
N ILE A 10 12.14 3.24 -2.64
CA ILE A 10 12.88 3.75 -3.81
C ILE A 10 14.20 3.02 -3.97
N SER A 11 14.96 2.84 -2.86
CA SER A 11 16.21 2.07 -2.90
C SER A 11 16.00 0.65 -3.41
N ALA A 12 14.95 -0.03 -2.92
CA ALA A 12 14.60 -1.37 -3.37
C ALA A 12 14.21 -1.41 -4.86
N PHE A 13 13.43 -0.43 -5.32
CA PHE A 13 13.05 -0.34 -6.74
C PHE A 13 14.26 -0.07 -7.64
N CYS A 14 15.17 0.82 -7.23
CA CYS A 14 16.42 1.10 -7.95
C CYS A 14 17.37 -0.12 -7.96
N SER A 15 17.25 -1.02 -7.00
CA SER A 15 18.05 -2.26 -6.92
C SER A 15 17.51 -3.41 -7.78
N LEU A 16 16.35 -3.23 -8.41
CA LEU A 16 15.84 -4.22 -9.37
C LEU A 16 16.80 -4.39 -10.55
N PRO A 17 16.98 -5.61 -11.09
CA PRO A 17 17.64 -5.81 -12.38
C PRO A 17 16.95 -4.99 -13.49
N ASN A 18 17.70 -4.53 -14.47
CA ASN A 18 17.17 -3.66 -15.54
C ASN A 18 15.96 -4.27 -16.25
N GLU A 19 15.96 -5.58 -16.49
CA GLU A 19 14.85 -6.30 -17.13
C GLU A 19 13.52 -6.20 -16.35
N TYR A 20 13.56 -6.02 -15.02
CA TYR A 20 12.40 -5.78 -14.18
C TYR A 20 12.02 -4.30 -14.15
N GLN A 21 13.01 -3.41 -14.07
CA GLN A 21 12.74 -1.97 -14.08
C GLN A 21 12.02 -1.55 -15.38
N GLU A 22 12.41 -2.09 -16.54
CA GLU A 22 11.79 -1.80 -17.83
C GLU A 22 10.32 -2.25 -17.94
N LYS A 23 9.90 -3.22 -17.13
CA LYS A 23 8.53 -3.76 -17.11
C LYS A 23 7.61 -3.05 -16.11
N ALA A 24 8.15 -2.17 -15.25
CA ALA A 24 7.39 -1.58 -14.16
C ALA A 24 7.56 -0.06 -14.11
N GLN A 25 6.53 0.63 -13.65
CA GLN A 25 6.59 2.05 -13.33
C GLN A 25 6.16 2.27 -11.90
N PHE A 26 7.01 2.92 -11.11
CA PHE A 26 6.69 3.31 -9.75
C PHE A 26 6.21 4.76 -9.71
N ASN A 27 4.92 4.95 -9.43
CA ASN A 27 4.27 6.25 -9.42
C ASN A 27 4.14 6.78 -7.99
N ILE A 28 4.68 7.96 -7.72
CA ILE A 28 4.64 8.64 -6.43
C ILE A 28 3.79 9.90 -6.54
N ILE A 29 2.69 9.96 -5.78
CA ILE A 29 1.75 11.09 -5.79
C ILE A 29 1.80 11.78 -4.43
N GLY A 30 2.11 13.05 -4.43
CA GLY A 30 2.24 13.89 -3.25
C GLY A 30 3.40 14.87 -3.32
N ASP A 31 3.45 15.78 -2.35
CA ASP A 31 4.41 16.88 -2.25
C ASP A 31 5.02 16.99 -0.84
N GLY A 32 5.27 15.86 -0.20
CA GLY A 32 5.82 15.81 1.15
C GLY A 32 7.19 16.48 1.30
N SER A 33 7.53 16.84 2.54
CA SER A 33 8.77 17.57 2.90
C SER A 33 10.08 16.92 2.42
N ASN A 34 10.06 15.63 2.08
CA ASN A 34 11.24 14.87 1.63
C ASN A 34 11.31 14.72 0.10
N LEU A 35 10.48 15.44 -0.68
CA LEU A 35 10.36 15.21 -2.12
C LEU A 35 11.70 15.33 -2.84
N GLU A 36 12.48 16.37 -2.54
CA GLU A 36 13.76 16.60 -3.21
C GLU A 36 14.79 15.51 -2.88
N SER A 37 14.88 15.09 -1.61
CA SER A 37 15.77 13.99 -1.24
C SER A 37 15.36 12.65 -1.87
N LEU A 38 14.07 12.41 -2.04
CA LEU A 38 13.57 11.21 -2.72
C LEU A 38 13.86 11.22 -4.23
N LYS A 39 13.78 12.38 -4.89
CA LYS A 39 14.20 12.55 -6.28
C LYS A 39 15.69 12.29 -6.47
N LEU A 40 16.53 12.81 -5.55
CA LEU A 40 17.97 12.53 -5.58
C LEU A 40 18.25 11.04 -5.40
N LEU A 41 17.55 10.39 -4.48
CA LEU A 41 17.68 8.94 -4.25
C LEU A 41 17.24 8.11 -5.47
N ALA A 42 16.22 8.55 -6.17
CA ALA A 42 15.77 7.92 -7.41
C ALA A 42 16.78 8.03 -8.56
N ASN A 43 17.79 8.90 -8.43
CA ASN A 43 18.94 9.02 -9.33
C ASN A 43 18.55 9.07 -10.83
N ASN A 44 17.57 9.90 -11.17
CA ASN A 44 17.03 10.03 -12.53
C ASN A 44 16.49 8.73 -13.15
N ASN A 45 16.12 7.74 -12.34
CA ASN A 45 15.48 6.53 -12.84
C ASN A 45 14.15 6.89 -13.53
N SER A 46 14.09 6.72 -14.86
CA SER A 46 12.92 7.10 -15.68
C SER A 46 11.63 6.33 -15.31
N ASN A 47 11.77 5.19 -14.66
CA ASN A 47 10.64 4.34 -14.23
C ASN A 47 10.10 4.73 -12.86
N ILE A 48 10.68 5.75 -12.19
CA ILE A 48 10.13 6.35 -10.96
C ILE A 48 9.55 7.72 -11.31
N VAL A 49 8.23 7.85 -11.28
CA VAL A 49 7.53 9.07 -11.68
C VAL A 49 6.96 9.81 -10.48
N PHE A 50 7.42 11.04 -10.27
CA PHE A 50 6.92 11.94 -9.23
C PHE A 50 5.86 12.86 -9.83
N HIS A 51 4.59 12.64 -9.48
CA HIS A 51 3.45 13.40 -10.01
C HIS A 51 3.15 14.69 -9.26
N GLY A 52 3.84 14.94 -8.13
CA GLY A 52 3.51 16.05 -7.24
C GLY A 52 2.13 15.88 -6.60
N LYS A 53 1.60 16.97 -6.04
CA LYS A 53 0.26 16.99 -5.44
C LYS A 53 -0.80 16.93 -6.52
N LYS A 54 -1.79 16.06 -6.31
CA LYS A 54 -2.96 15.92 -7.20
C LYS A 54 -4.25 16.18 -6.44
N PRO A 55 -5.29 16.71 -7.08
CA PRO A 55 -6.62 16.82 -6.52
C PRO A 55 -7.17 15.46 -6.10
N ARG A 56 -8.00 15.43 -5.06
CA ARG A 56 -8.62 14.19 -4.57
C ARG A 56 -9.53 13.53 -5.62
N SER A 57 -10.16 14.33 -6.47
CA SER A 57 -10.96 13.89 -7.61
C SER A 57 -10.21 13.01 -8.60
N ASP A 58 -8.90 13.25 -8.77
CA ASP A 58 -8.11 12.58 -9.78
C ASP A 58 -7.59 11.22 -9.31
N MET A 59 -7.61 10.98 -7.98
CA MET A 59 -7.02 9.78 -7.38
C MET A 59 -7.65 8.49 -7.87
N ALA A 60 -8.95 8.49 -8.19
CA ALA A 60 -9.64 7.33 -8.72
C ALA A 60 -9.03 6.85 -10.07
N GLY A 61 -8.59 7.79 -10.91
CA GLY A 61 -7.90 7.49 -12.17
C GLY A 61 -6.55 6.79 -11.94
N TYR A 62 -5.76 7.31 -10.99
CA TYR A 62 -4.47 6.69 -10.63
C TYR A 62 -4.66 5.29 -10.04
N TYR A 63 -5.64 5.09 -9.14
CA TYR A 63 -5.92 3.77 -8.59
C TYR A 63 -6.34 2.77 -9.68
N LYS A 64 -7.21 3.20 -10.61
CA LYS A 64 -7.66 2.35 -11.70
C LYS A 64 -6.51 1.94 -12.63
N ALA A 65 -5.57 2.84 -12.90
CA ALA A 65 -4.44 2.63 -13.79
C ALA A 65 -3.32 1.78 -13.15
N SER A 66 -3.33 1.58 -11.82
CA SER A 66 -2.30 0.81 -11.12
C SER A 66 -2.65 -0.68 -11.04
N ASP A 67 -1.65 -1.55 -11.12
CA ASP A 67 -1.80 -2.98 -10.83
C ASP A 67 -1.76 -3.26 -9.34
N PHE A 68 -0.88 -2.57 -8.59
CA PHE A 68 -0.78 -2.63 -7.14
C PHE A 68 -0.82 -1.25 -6.51
N LEU A 69 -1.39 -1.14 -5.31
CA LEU A 69 -1.36 0.07 -4.49
C LEU A 69 -0.52 -0.17 -3.24
N ILE A 70 0.46 0.70 -3.00
CA ILE A 70 1.42 0.52 -1.90
C ILE A 70 0.90 1.21 -0.63
N VAL A 71 0.77 0.44 0.46
CA VAL A 71 0.64 0.97 1.81
C VAL A 71 1.93 0.70 2.57
N SER A 72 2.52 1.74 3.15
CA SER A 72 3.79 1.60 3.85
C SER A 72 3.91 2.56 5.03
N LEU A 73 4.57 2.10 6.09
CA LEU A 73 5.04 2.90 7.22
C LEU A 73 6.41 2.38 7.65
N ILE A 74 7.20 3.26 8.27
CA ILE A 74 8.45 2.85 8.91
C ILE A 74 8.15 1.89 10.06
N ASP A 75 9.09 1.00 10.36
CA ASP A 75 8.97 0.06 11.47
C ASP A 75 9.12 0.78 12.81
N LYS A 76 7.98 1.09 13.43
CA LYS A 76 7.87 1.62 14.80
C LYS A 76 6.69 0.96 15.49
N SER A 77 6.87 0.58 16.75
CA SER A 77 5.85 -0.12 17.56
C SER A 77 4.49 0.56 17.58
N ILE A 78 4.45 1.92 17.57
CA ILE A 78 3.19 2.68 17.53
C ILE A 78 2.38 2.46 16.24
N PHE A 79 3.03 2.04 15.15
CA PHE A 79 2.36 1.81 13.86
C PHE A 79 1.89 0.37 13.69
N SER A 80 2.33 -0.56 14.54
CA SER A 80 1.89 -1.97 14.47
C SER A 80 0.38 -2.14 14.72
N VAL A 81 -0.22 -1.24 15.51
CA VAL A 81 -1.66 -1.23 15.83
C VAL A 81 -2.45 -0.20 15.01
N THR A 82 -1.86 0.34 13.94
CA THR A 82 -2.48 1.40 13.13
C THR A 82 -2.88 0.86 11.77
N VAL A 83 -4.14 1.03 11.40
CA VAL A 83 -4.61 0.77 10.04
C VAL A 83 -4.71 2.08 9.28
N PRO A 84 -3.78 2.38 8.35
CA PRO A 84 -3.83 3.61 7.57
C PRO A 84 -5.13 3.72 6.77
N ALA A 85 -5.73 4.92 6.71
CA ALA A 85 -6.95 5.17 5.94
C ALA A 85 -6.82 4.79 4.44
N LYS A 86 -5.60 4.82 3.91
CA LYS A 86 -5.30 4.35 2.54
C LYS A 86 -5.67 2.88 2.34
N THR A 87 -5.50 2.02 3.34
CA THR A 87 -5.85 0.60 3.26
C THR A 87 -7.32 0.42 2.90
N GLN A 88 -8.22 1.13 3.60
CA GLN A 88 -9.65 1.10 3.29
C GLN A 88 -9.94 1.63 1.88
N THR A 89 -9.29 2.73 1.50
CA THR A 89 -9.45 3.33 0.17
C THR A 89 -9.04 2.35 -0.94
N TYR A 90 -7.97 1.58 -0.73
CA TYR A 90 -7.46 0.61 -1.69
C TYR A 90 -8.36 -0.62 -1.83
N ILE A 91 -8.97 -1.06 -0.72
CA ILE A 91 -10.01 -2.10 -0.73
C ILE A 91 -11.23 -1.62 -1.53
N VAL A 92 -11.69 -0.36 -1.30
CA VAL A 92 -12.78 0.24 -2.08
C VAL A 92 -12.45 0.34 -3.57
N ALA A 93 -11.19 0.67 -3.89
CA ALA A 93 -10.73 0.75 -5.28
C ALA A 93 -10.59 -0.63 -5.96
N LYS A 94 -10.79 -1.74 -5.22
CA LYS A 94 -10.64 -3.12 -5.69
C LYS A 94 -9.28 -3.34 -6.37
N LYS A 95 -8.23 -2.90 -5.70
CA LYS A 95 -6.85 -3.07 -6.17
C LYS A 95 -6.04 -3.87 -5.16
N PRO A 96 -5.17 -4.77 -5.65
CA PRO A 96 -4.23 -5.48 -4.79
C PRO A 96 -3.34 -4.52 -3.99
N ILE A 97 -3.09 -4.87 -2.75
CA ILE A 97 -2.28 -4.07 -1.84
C ILE A 97 -0.89 -4.67 -1.72
N LEU A 98 0.13 -3.88 -2.01
CA LEU A 98 1.50 -4.20 -1.60
C LEU A 98 1.75 -3.52 -0.26
N ALA A 99 1.67 -4.31 0.82
CA ALA A 99 1.83 -3.84 2.19
C ALA A 99 3.30 -3.94 2.63
N ILE A 100 3.99 -2.79 2.69
CA ILE A 100 5.37 -2.67 3.18
C ILE A 100 5.27 -2.10 4.60
N ILE A 101 4.77 -2.92 5.50
CA ILE A 101 4.39 -2.55 6.87
C ILE A 101 4.26 -3.80 7.73
N ASN A 102 4.49 -3.68 9.04
CA ASN A 102 4.24 -4.73 10.03
C ASN A 102 2.95 -4.49 10.83
N GLY A 103 2.48 -5.49 11.58
CA GLY A 103 1.33 -5.41 12.49
C GLY A 103 -0.03 -5.53 11.81
N ASP A 104 -1.06 -4.96 12.45
CA ASP A 104 -2.49 -5.16 12.10
C ASP A 104 -2.81 -4.97 10.61
N THR A 105 -2.18 -4.00 9.96
CA THR A 105 -2.38 -3.78 8.52
C THR A 105 -1.85 -4.95 7.69
N ALA A 106 -0.67 -5.46 8.02
CA ALA A 106 -0.10 -6.62 7.33
C ALA A 106 -0.97 -7.86 7.55
N ASP A 107 -1.48 -8.05 8.77
CA ASP A 107 -2.35 -9.17 9.12
C ASP A 107 -3.68 -9.07 8.35
N ILE A 108 -4.33 -7.90 8.30
CA ILE A 108 -5.53 -7.68 7.48
C ILE A 108 -5.29 -8.04 6.01
N VAL A 109 -4.16 -7.61 5.43
CA VAL A 109 -3.84 -7.89 4.03
C VAL A 109 -3.61 -9.38 3.79
N LYS A 110 -2.88 -10.07 4.69
CA LYS A 110 -2.59 -11.51 4.60
C LYS A 110 -3.84 -12.36 4.81
N ASP A 111 -4.54 -12.16 5.94
CA ASP A 111 -5.65 -13.00 6.38
C ASP A 111 -6.85 -12.94 5.44
N ASN A 112 -6.96 -11.85 4.68
CA ASN A 112 -8.05 -11.64 3.72
C ASN A 112 -7.59 -11.71 2.26
N ASN A 113 -6.37 -12.20 2.00
CA ASN A 113 -5.81 -12.34 0.65
C ASN A 113 -5.96 -11.08 -0.21
N LEU A 114 -5.62 -9.90 0.35
CA LEU A 114 -5.76 -8.61 -0.34
C LEU A 114 -4.54 -8.21 -1.15
N GLY A 115 -3.47 -8.99 -1.10
CA GLY A 115 -2.21 -8.69 -1.76
C GLY A 115 -1.01 -9.32 -1.08
N LEU A 116 0.13 -8.65 -1.17
CA LEU A 116 1.41 -9.14 -0.67
C LEU A 116 1.92 -8.27 0.49
N CYS A 117 2.66 -8.89 1.41
CA CYS A 117 3.22 -8.21 2.57
C CYS A 117 4.72 -8.45 2.68
N VAL A 118 5.46 -7.43 3.13
CA VAL A 118 6.90 -7.50 3.37
C VAL A 118 7.30 -6.58 4.52
N ASP A 119 8.35 -6.98 5.24
CA ASP A 119 8.95 -6.18 6.31
C ASP A 119 9.51 -4.85 5.75
N PRO A 120 9.12 -3.69 6.32
CA PRO A 120 9.53 -2.38 5.83
C PRO A 120 11.01 -2.06 6.04
N SER A 121 11.72 -2.80 6.90
CA SER A 121 13.14 -2.59 7.19
C SER A 121 14.08 -3.39 6.26
N ASN A 122 13.56 -4.39 5.56
CA ASN A 122 14.34 -5.31 4.74
C ASN A 122 14.28 -4.93 3.25
N ILE A 123 15.25 -4.13 2.79
CA ILE A 123 15.32 -3.64 1.40
C ILE A 123 15.40 -4.79 0.39
N ASP A 124 16.19 -5.84 0.67
CA ASP A 124 16.32 -7.00 -0.22
C ASP A 124 14.99 -7.75 -0.36
N ALA A 125 14.23 -7.89 0.73
CA ALA A 125 12.92 -8.50 0.69
C ALA A 125 11.91 -7.63 -0.08
N ILE A 126 12.00 -6.29 0.03
CA ILE A 126 11.20 -5.35 -0.76
C ILE A 126 11.55 -5.47 -2.25
N THR A 127 12.82 -5.59 -2.60
CA THR A 127 13.25 -5.81 -3.99
C THR A 127 12.67 -7.12 -4.55
N LYS A 128 12.76 -8.21 -3.81
CA LYS A 128 12.21 -9.52 -4.21
C LYS A 128 10.69 -9.49 -4.37
N ILE A 129 9.97 -8.77 -3.52
CA ILE A 129 8.53 -8.70 -3.63
C ILE A 129 8.10 -7.86 -4.83
N PHE A 130 8.86 -6.84 -5.22
CA PHE A 130 8.65 -6.13 -6.49
C PHE A 130 8.84 -7.05 -7.69
N GLN A 131 9.91 -7.87 -7.72
CA GLN A 131 10.09 -8.87 -8.79
C GLN A 131 8.88 -9.79 -8.87
N ARG A 132 8.41 -10.31 -7.73
CA ARG A 132 7.22 -11.14 -7.67
C ARG A 132 5.97 -10.44 -8.21
N CYS A 133 5.72 -9.17 -7.85
CA CYS A 133 4.60 -8.40 -8.37
C CYS A 133 4.67 -8.26 -9.91
N ILE A 134 5.87 -8.05 -10.46
CA ILE A 134 6.10 -7.89 -11.89
C ILE A 134 5.91 -9.20 -12.66
N ASP A 135 6.28 -10.33 -12.05
CA ASP A 135 6.16 -11.66 -12.66
C ASP A 135 4.73 -12.25 -12.57
N MET A 136 3.84 -11.65 -11.77
CA MET A 136 2.48 -12.17 -11.61
C MET A 136 1.64 -11.98 -12.85
N SER A 137 0.88 -13.01 -13.19
CA SER A 137 -0.15 -12.94 -14.23
C SER A 137 -1.35 -12.08 -13.79
N GLN A 138 -2.10 -11.56 -14.75
CA GLN A 138 -3.32 -10.79 -14.47
C GLN A 138 -4.35 -11.59 -13.64
N THR A 139 -4.42 -12.89 -13.84
CA THR A 139 -5.32 -13.78 -13.06
C THR A 139 -4.90 -13.86 -11.60
N GLU A 140 -3.60 -13.97 -11.31
CA GLU A 140 -3.08 -13.96 -9.93
C GLU A 140 -3.33 -12.63 -9.25
N ILE A 141 -3.12 -11.51 -9.96
CA ILE A 141 -3.40 -10.15 -9.48
C ILE A 141 -4.89 -9.99 -9.14
N GLN A 142 -5.79 -10.45 -10.00
CA GLN A 142 -7.24 -10.37 -9.79
C GLN A 142 -7.70 -11.17 -8.56
N ASN A 143 -7.07 -12.30 -8.26
CA ASN A 143 -7.42 -13.13 -7.10
C ASN A 143 -7.33 -12.38 -5.77
N PHE A 144 -6.49 -11.34 -5.66
CA PHE A 144 -6.39 -10.51 -4.47
C PHE A 144 -7.59 -9.57 -4.24
N THR A 145 -8.50 -9.46 -5.18
CA THR A 145 -9.64 -8.52 -5.08
C THR A 145 -10.98 -9.22 -4.83
N ASN A 146 -11.00 -10.54 -4.78
CA ASN A 146 -12.22 -11.34 -4.68
C ASN A 146 -12.98 -11.11 -3.35
N GLU A 147 -12.26 -10.82 -2.26
CA GLU A 147 -12.82 -10.66 -0.92
C GLU A 147 -13.20 -9.21 -0.56
N ASN A 148 -12.90 -8.24 -1.43
CA ASN A 148 -13.04 -6.81 -1.12
C ASN A 148 -14.47 -6.43 -0.74
N ASP A 149 -15.48 -6.91 -1.46
CA ASP A 149 -16.90 -6.59 -1.20
C ASP A 149 -17.34 -7.15 0.16
N ARG A 150 -16.91 -8.35 0.52
CA ARG A 150 -17.18 -8.97 1.83
C ARG A 150 -16.56 -8.15 2.96
N LEU A 151 -15.32 -7.71 2.81
CA LEU A 151 -14.62 -6.92 3.82
C LEU A 151 -15.26 -5.56 4.04
N LEU A 152 -15.65 -4.88 2.96
CA LEU A 152 -16.37 -3.61 3.04
C LEU A 152 -17.72 -3.76 3.77
N ALA A 153 -18.42 -4.87 3.54
CA ALA A 153 -19.69 -5.15 4.20
C ALA A 153 -19.57 -5.60 5.67
N THR A 154 -18.38 -6.04 6.10
CA THR A 154 -18.17 -6.62 7.43
C THR A 154 -17.26 -5.79 8.31
N ILE A 155 -15.95 -5.77 8.00
CA ILE A 155 -14.91 -5.18 8.87
C ILE A 155 -14.93 -3.65 8.80
N PHE A 156 -15.15 -3.09 7.60
CA PHE A 156 -15.14 -1.64 7.37
C PHE A 156 -16.53 -1.03 7.27
N ASN A 157 -17.56 -1.73 7.74
CA ASN A 157 -18.93 -1.20 7.77
C ASN A 157 -19.08 -0.24 8.95
N LYS A 158 -19.27 1.05 8.63
CA LYS A 158 -19.41 2.13 9.61
C LYS A 158 -20.57 1.90 10.58
N GLU A 159 -21.74 1.47 10.08
CA GLU A 159 -22.93 1.23 10.90
C GLU A 159 -22.71 0.11 11.90
N LYS A 160 -22.18 -1.02 11.45
CA LYS A 160 -21.83 -2.14 12.34
C LYS A 160 -20.78 -1.78 13.38
N THR A 161 -19.84 -0.90 13.04
CA THR A 161 -18.82 -0.41 13.97
C THR A 161 -19.46 0.47 15.06
N ILE A 162 -20.36 1.37 14.66
CA ILE A 162 -21.13 2.22 15.60
C ILE A 162 -22.00 1.37 16.51
N ASP A 163 -22.72 0.38 15.97
CA ASP A 163 -23.56 -0.53 16.78
C ASP A 163 -22.74 -1.32 17.81
N LYS A 164 -21.55 -1.78 17.43
CA LYS A 164 -20.64 -2.44 18.38
C LYS A 164 -20.19 -1.50 19.49
N LEU A 165 -19.83 -0.26 19.15
CA LEU A 165 -19.43 0.75 20.13
C LEU A 165 -20.59 1.11 21.09
N LEU A 166 -21.80 1.31 20.55
CA LEU A 166 -22.99 1.55 21.36
C LEU A 166 -23.26 0.41 22.34
N LYS A 167 -23.19 -0.83 21.90
CA LYS A 167 -23.36 -2.00 22.77
C LYS A 167 -22.32 -2.04 23.89
N LEU A 168 -21.05 -1.71 23.61
CA LEU A 168 -19.99 -1.67 24.62
C LEU A 168 -20.20 -0.56 25.66
N VAL A 169 -20.78 0.57 25.25
CA VAL A 169 -21.06 1.70 26.16
C VAL A 169 -22.32 1.47 26.98
N THR A 170 -23.35 0.79 26.42
CA THR A 170 -24.63 0.53 27.09
C THR A 170 -24.65 -0.74 27.91
N SER A 171 -23.70 -1.65 27.74
CA SER A 171 -23.59 -2.91 28.53
C SER A 171 -22.78 -2.76 29.83
N LYS A 172 -22.53 -1.55 30.31
CA LYS A 172 -21.96 -1.26 31.62
C LYS A 172 -23.07 -0.91 32.60
N ASP A 173 -23.87 -1.90 32.97
CA ASP A 173 -24.66 -1.96 34.22
C ASP A 173 -24.58 -3.37 34.79
#